data_1894fa8725d7de285a6a0412b4b2703b
#
_entry.id   1894fa8725d7de285a6a0412b4b2703b
#
_cell.length_a   1.000
_cell.length_b   1.000
_cell.length_c   1.000
_cell.angle_alpha   90.00
_cell.angle_beta   90.00
_cell.angle_gamma   90.00
#
_symmetry.space_group_name_H-M   'P 1'
#
loop_
_entity.id
_entity.type
_entity.pdbx_description
1 polymer ?
#
loop_
_entity_poly.entity_id
_entity_poly.type
_entity_poly.pdbx_seq_one_letter_code
_entity_poly.pdbx_strand_id
1 'polypeptide(L)'
;MYRNAGQVCLAGTRFLVHEAIADPFIAAMRGYVEKLRVGDPRDESTEVGPIIHPRQVECVLGFIERAVAGGAKVLWGGSKHPFGAQYIQPTMLTNLKQADEIVQNEVFGPVLTLQTFGDDEEAIELANGTDYGLGGVCYGEAAHATAVAERVRTGFIWVNSFGIRDLAAPFGGIKRSGIGREGGDWSFEFFCDVKDVVVPKKPFRASFSHR
;
A
#
# COMPACT_ATOMS: atom_id res chain seq x y z
N MET A 1 7.21 -2.56 -5.76
CA MET A 1 7.59 -1.60 -4.71
C MET A 1 8.38 -0.41 -5.24
N TYR A 2 9.52 -0.57 -5.86
CA TYR A 2 10.44 0.53 -6.21
C TYR A 2 10.05 1.38 -7.43
N ARG A 3 9.03 0.99 -8.19
CA ARG A 3 8.47 1.80 -9.27
C ARG A 3 8.09 3.19 -8.74
N ASN A 4 8.35 4.23 -9.55
CA ASN A 4 8.16 5.63 -9.17
C ASN A 4 8.85 6.01 -7.84
N ALA A 5 10.02 5.37 -7.55
CA ALA A 5 10.76 5.52 -6.30
C ALA A 5 9.90 5.26 -5.04
N GLY A 6 8.94 4.34 -5.11
CA GLY A 6 8.05 4.02 -4.01
C GLY A 6 7.00 5.08 -3.67
N GLN A 7 6.91 6.15 -4.47
CA GLN A 7 5.93 7.23 -4.28
C GLN A 7 4.60 6.90 -4.94
N VAL A 8 4.01 5.80 -4.51
CA VAL A 8 2.72 5.26 -4.98
C VAL A 8 1.96 4.72 -3.78
N CYS A 9 0.71 5.15 -3.60
CA CYS A 9 -0.13 4.73 -2.49
C CYS A 9 -0.38 3.21 -2.45
N LEU A 10 -0.35 2.53 -3.60
CA LEU A 10 -0.44 1.06 -3.73
C LEU A 10 0.93 0.36 -3.74
N ALA A 11 2.02 1.07 -3.48
CA ALA A 11 3.32 0.42 -3.36
C ALA A 11 3.31 -0.59 -2.20
N GLY A 12 3.73 -1.82 -2.46
CA GLY A 12 3.91 -2.83 -1.42
C GLY A 12 5.07 -2.45 -0.50
N THR A 13 4.79 -1.73 0.57
CA THR A 13 5.81 -1.18 1.50
C THR A 13 6.12 -2.11 2.65
N ARG A 14 5.19 -3.01 2.97
CA ARG A 14 5.32 -4.00 4.03
C ARG A 14 5.24 -5.39 3.42
N PHE A 15 6.31 -6.14 3.50
CA PHE A 15 6.37 -7.54 3.10
C PHE A 15 6.28 -8.42 4.33
N LEU A 16 5.25 -9.23 4.36
CA LEU A 16 5.07 -10.30 5.32
C LEU A 16 5.39 -11.60 4.59
N VAL A 17 6.39 -12.32 5.04
CA VAL A 17 6.92 -13.50 4.34
C VAL A 17 6.97 -14.67 5.31
N HIS A 18 6.40 -15.81 4.92
CA HIS A 18 6.44 -17.01 5.74
C HIS A 18 7.89 -17.41 6.00
N GLU A 19 8.22 -17.71 7.26
CA GLU A 19 9.60 -17.98 7.71
C GLU A 19 10.30 -19.06 6.89
N ALA A 20 9.58 -20.12 6.49
CA ALA A 20 10.14 -21.21 5.71
C ALA A 20 10.68 -20.79 4.32
N ILE A 21 10.28 -19.64 3.79
CA ILE A 21 10.72 -19.13 2.47
C ILE A 21 11.45 -17.78 2.57
N ALA A 22 11.67 -17.26 3.77
CA ALA A 22 12.21 -15.91 3.95
C ALA A 22 13.61 -15.76 3.32
N ASP A 23 14.53 -16.67 3.56
CA ASP A 23 15.89 -16.59 3.02
C ASP A 23 15.93 -16.67 1.48
N PRO A 24 15.31 -17.67 0.81
CA PRO A 24 15.27 -17.70 -0.64
C PRO A 24 14.52 -16.52 -1.23
N PHE A 25 13.49 -16.01 -0.57
CA PHE A 25 12.78 -14.79 -1.00
C PHE A 25 13.69 -13.56 -0.96
N ILE A 26 14.42 -13.34 0.15
CA ILE A 26 15.37 -12.23 0.29
C ILE A 26 16.47 -12.32 -0.78
N ALA A 27 16.99 -13.52 -1.03
CA ALA A 27 18.02 -13.72 -2.06
C ALA A 27 17.51 -13.38 -3.47
N ALA A 28 16.30 -13.82 -3.82
CA ALA A 28 15.65 -13.51 -5.10
C ALA A 28 15.39 -12.01 -5.26
N MET A 29 14.87 -11.35 -4.22
CA MET A 29 14.64 -9.91 -4.19
C MET A 29 15.92 -9.11 -4.36
N ARG A 30 17.01 -9.50 -3.68
CA ARG A 30 18.32 -8.88 -3.84
C ARG A 30 18.78 -8.94 -5.27
N GLY A 31 18.75 -10.12 -5.90
CA GLY A 31 19.15 -10.30 -7.30
C GLY A 31 18.29 -9.48 -8.31
N TYR A 32 17.06 -9.16 -7.95
CA TYR A 32 16.22 -8.23 -8.72
C TYR A 32 16.63 -6.77 -8.48
N VAL A 33 16.77 -6.38 -7.22
CA VAL A 33 17.07 -4.98 -6.84
C VAL A 33 18.42 -4.51 -7.35
N GLU A 34 19.43 -5.37 -7.35
CA GLU A 34 20.77 -5.08 -7.86
C GLU A 34 20.81 -4.77 -9.38
N LYS A 35 19.78 -5.17 -10.10
CA LYS A 35 19.64 -4.90 -11.54
C LYS A 35 18.86 -3.62 -11.84
N LEU A 36 18.19 -3.03 -10.84
CA LEU A 36 17.40 -1.83 -11.04
C LEU A 36 18.28 -0.64 -11.41
N ARG A 37 17.94 0.00 -12.52
CA ARG A 37 18.63 1.21 -12.99
C ARG A 37 18.02 2.44 -12.37
N VAL A 38 18.80 3.07 -11.48
CA VAL A 38 18.49 4.36 -10.88
C VAL A 38 19.09 5.44 -11.74
N GLY A 39 18.29 6.40 -12.24
CA GLY A 39 18.80 7.37 -13.20
C GLY A 39 17.86 8.52 -13.56
N ASP A 40 18.21 9.25 -14.62
CA ASP A 40 17.42 10.34 -15.18
C ASP A 40 16.07 9.80 -15.70
N PRO A 41 14.93 10.35 -15.27
CA PRO A 41 13.60 9.89 -15.70
C PRO A 41 13.32 10.13 -17.20
N ARG A 42 14.15 10.90 -17.90
CA ARG A 42 14.09 11.09 -19.36
C ARG A 42 14.77 9.97 -20.14
N ASP A 43 15.56 9.15 -19.47
CA ASP A 43 16.17 7.97 -20.06
C ASP A 43 15.19 6.77 -19.91
N GLU A 44 14.75 6.23 -21.05
CA GLU A 44 13.80 5.08 -21.08
C GLU A 44 14.35 3.84 -20.37
N SER A 45 15.64 3.76 -20.16
CA SER A 45 16.27 2.67 -19.44
C SER A 45 16.16 2.82 -17.92
N THR A 46 15.79 3.99 -17.40
CA THR A 46 15.65 4.25 -15.97
C THR A 46 14.40 3.55 -15.39
N GLU A 47 14.59 2.80 -14.31
CA GLU A 47 13.51 2.11 -13.60
C GLU A 47 13.14 2.79 -12.29
N VAL A 48 14.09 3.49 -11.67
CA VAL A 48 13.89 4.23 -10.42
C VAL A 48 14.39 5.67 -10.62
N GLY A 49 13.46 6.60 -10.59
CA GLY A 49 13.71 8.03 -10.71
C GLY A 49 13.95 8.71 -9.35
N PRO A 50 13.91 10.06 -9.32
CA PRO A 50 14.13 10.84 -8.10
C PRO A 50 12.90 10.85 -7.18
N ILE A 51 13.14 11.19 -5.93
CA ILE A 51 12.12 11.66 -5.00
C ILE A 51 11.69 13.07 -5.41
N ILE A 52 10.40 13.36 -5.37
CA ILE A 52 9.80 14.58 -5.90
C ILE A 52 10.31 15.87 -5.24
N HIS A 53 10.72 15.83 -3.96
CA HIS A 53 11.10 17.03 -3.22
C HIS A 53 12.20 16.74 -2.19
N PRO A 54 13.17 17.65 -1.97
CA PRO A 54 14.24 17.48 -0.99
C PRO A 54 13.77 17.17 0.44
N ARG A 55 12.69 17.82 0.92
CA ARG A 55 12.12 17.52 2.24
C ARG A 55 11.65 16.06 2.36
N GLN A 56 11.13 15.48 1.27
CA GLN A 56 10.74 14.08 1.28
C GLN A 56 11.95 13.15 1.32
N VAL A 57 13.08 13.53 0.70
CA VAL A 57 14.34 12.81 0.87
C VAL A 57 14.77 12.78 2.33
N GLU A 58 14.73 13.93 3.01
CA GLU A 58 15.07 14.04 4.42
C GLU A 58 14.11 13.20 5.29
N CYS A 59 12.81 13.25 5.00
CA CYS A 59 11.80 12.46 5.69
C CYS A 59 12.08 10.96 5.57
N VAL A 60 12.31 10.46 4.34
CA VAL A 60 12.60 9.04 4.08
C VAL A 60 13.87 8.58 4.78
N LEU A 61 14.95 9.36 4.68
CA LEU A 61 16.21 9.04 5.35
C LEU A 61 16.06 9.06 6.87
N GLY A 62 15.31 10.02 7.43
CA GLY A 62 15.01 10.10 8.86
C GLY A 62 14.25 8.86 9.36
N PHE A 63 13.31 8.30 8.60
CA PHE A 63 12.66 7.04 8.95
C PHE A 63 13.67 5.88 9.02
N ILE A 64 14.57 5.79 8.03
CA ILE A 64 15.60 4.76 8.00
C ILE A 64 16.54 4.89 9.22
N GLU A 65 17.04 6.11 9.48
CA GLU A 65 17.95 6.38 10.59
C GLU A 65 17.33 6.00 11.94
N ARG A 66 16.08 6.41 12.21
CA ARG A 66 15.40 6.07 13.45
C ARG A 66 15.13 4.57 13.58
N ALA A 67 14.76 3.91 12.47
CA ALA A 67 14.57 2.47 12.47
C ALA A 67 15.87 1.73 12.80
N VAL A 68 16.99 2.11 12.19
CA VAL A 68 18.32 1.54 12.48
C VAL A 68 18.74 1.79 13.91
N ALA A 69 18.54 3.00 14.42
CA ALA A 69 18.79 3.33 15.83
C ALA A 69 17.93 2.49 16.80
N GLY A 70 16.71 2.10 16.37
CA GLY A 70 15.81 1.18 17.07
C GLY A 70 16.18 -0.31 16.94
N GLY A 71 17.22 -0.65 16.17
CA GLY A 71 17.69 -2.03 16.00
C GLY A 71 17.32 -2.70 14.69
N ALA A 72 16.66 -1.99 13.76
CA ALA A 72 16.41 -2.54 12.43
C ALA A 72 17.72 -2.82 11.67
N LYS A 73 17.70 -3.84 10.81
CA LYS A 73 18.83 -4.19 9.95
C LYS A 73 18.52 -3.79 8.52
N VAL A 74 19.43 -3.04 7.90
CA VAL A 74 19.38 -2.74 6.47
C VAL A 74 19.95 -3.92 5.71
N LEU A 75 19.14 -4.56 4.89
CA LEU A 75 19.59 -5.66 4.02
C LEU A 75 20.29 -5.14 2.77
N TRP A 76 19.82 -4.02 2.22
CA TRP A 76 20.45 -3.25 1.13
C TRP A 76 19.91 -1.81 1.10
N GLY A 77 20.62 -0.90 0.44
CA GLY A 77 20.30 0.51 0.34
C GLY A 77 20.56 1.26 1.64
N GLY A 78 19.59 2.03 2.08
CA GLY A 78 19.63 2.76 3.36
C GLY A 78 20.23 4.16 3.29
N SER A 79 20.63 4.63 2.12
CA SER A 79 21.26 5.95 1.96
C SER A 79 20.89 6.63 0.63
N LYS A 80 21.39 7.86 0.44
CA LYS A 80 21.30 8.55 -0.86
C LYS A 80 22.00 7.74 -1.94
N HIS A 81 21.43 7.77 -3.13
CA HIS A 81 22.07 7.20 -4.30
C HIS A 81 23.09 8.16 -4.89
N PRO A 82 24.28 7.69 -5.40
CA PRO A 82 25.32 8.57 -5.95
C PRO A 82 24.88 9.42 -7.15
N PHE A 83 23.82 9.05 -7.85
CA PHE A 83 23.32 9.74 -9.03
C PHE A 83 22.89 11.18 -8.73
N GLY A 84 22.39 11.50 -7.54
CA GLY A 84 22.04 12.88 -7.20
C GLY A 84 21.35 13.04 -5.84
N ALA A 85 21.19 14.30 -5.42
CA ALA A 85 20.70 14.65 -4.08
C ALA A 85 19.25 14.17 -3.78
N GLN A 86 18.42 14.00 -4.81
CA GLN A 86 17.04 13.56 -4.68
C GLN A 86 16.86 12.05 -4.93
N TYR A 87 17.94 11.30 -5.03
CA TYR A 87 17.91 9.88 -5.27
C TYR A 87 18.23 9.10 -3.99
N ILE A 88 17.36 8.16 -3.65
CA ILE A 88 17.55 7.22 -2.54
C ILE A 88 17.73 5.83 -3.12
N GLN A 89 18.68 5.09 -2.59
CA GLN A 89 18.87 3.70 -2.98
C GLN A 89 17.60 2.89 -2.67
N PRO A 90 17.14 2.02 -3.58
CA PRO A 90 16.17 1.00 -3.22
C PRO A 90 16.58 0.30 -1.93
N THR A 91 15.72 0.36 -0.91
CA THR A 91 16.08 -0.01 0.47
C THR A 91 15.15 -1.10 0.98
N MET A 92 15.71 -2.07 1.71
CA MET A 92 14.95 -3.04 2.49
C MET A 92 15.51 -3.12 3.91
N LEU A 93 14.57 -3.09 4.87
CA LEU A 93 14.87 -3.28 6.29
C LEU A 93 14.17 -4.52 6.84
N THR A 94 14.80 -5.16 7.80
CA THR A 94 14.28 -6.30 8.57
C THR A 94 14.63 -6.15 10.05
N ASN A 95 14.32 -7.16 10.86
CA ASN A 95 14.46 -7.12 12.32
C ASN A 95 13.61 -5.98 12.93
N LEU A 96 12.38 -5.89 12.48
CA LEU A 96 11.41 -4.86 12.84
C LEU A 96 10.31 -5.45 13.72
N LYS A 97 9.87 -4.66 14.70
CA LYS A 97 8.68 -4.96 15.49
C LYS A 97 7.46 -4.32 14.85
N GLN A 98 6.29 -4.90 15.09
CA GLN A 98 5.03 -4.34 14.58
C GLN A 98 4.81 -2.88 15.04
N ALA A 99 5.24 -2.50 16.24
CA ALA A 99 5.09 -1.16 16.79
C ALA A 99 6.14 -0.14 16.30
N ASP A 100 7.11 -0.55 15.49
CA ASP A 100 8.15 0.37 15.01
C ASP A 100 7.55 1.43 14.10
N GLU A 101 8.03 2.66 14.24
CA GLU A 101 7.53 3.83 13.51
C GLU A 101 7.48 3.60 11.98
N ILE A 102 8.53 3.00 11.42
CA ILE A 102 8.65 2.73 9.98
C ILE A 102 7.67 1.66 9.47
N VAL A 103 7.14 0.80 10.36
CA VAL A 103 6.11 -0.19 10.06
C VAL A 103 4.73 0.43 10.14
N GLN A 104 4.53 1.37 11.08
CA GLN A 104 3.24 1.99 11.38
C GLN A 104 2.93 3.23 10.53
N ASN A 105 3.92 3.81 9.84
CA ASN A 105 3.71 5.02 9.06
C ASN A 105 4.07 4.82 7.59
N GLU A 106 3.45 5.62 6.73
CA GLU A 106 3.73 5.66 5.30
C GLU A 106 5.00 6.47 5.02
N VAL A 107 6.07 5.78 4.62
CA VAL A 107 7.37 6.41 4.30
C VAL A 107 7.32 7.19 2.99
N PHE A 108 6.55 6.72 2.01
CA PHE A 108 6.37 7.29 0.67
C PHE A 108 7.69 7.52 -0.06
N GLY A 109 8.49 6.49 -0.12
CA GLY A 109 9.82 6.44 -0.73
C GLY A 109 10.23 5.00 -1.07
N PRO A 110 11.42 4.77 -1.64
CA PRO A 110 11.87 3.44 -2.08
C PRO A 110 12.35 2.58 -0.90
N VAL A 111 11.52 2.46 0.12
CA VAL A 111 11.81 1.76 1.37
C VAL A 111 10.77 0.68 1.62
N LEU A 112 11.24 -0.53 1.82
CA LEU A 112 10.48 -1.75 2.05
C LEU A 112 10.86 -2.32 3.41
N THR A 113 9.85 -2.68 4.20
CA THR A 113 10.02 -3.42 5.45
C THR A 113 9.68 -4.89 5.24
N LEU A 114 10.45 -5.78 5.84
CA LEU A 114 10.20 -7.22 5.83
C LEU A 114 10.08 -7.74 7.26
N GLN A 115 8.96 -8.40 7.54
CA GLN A 115 8.70 -9.17 8.75
C GLN A 115 8.39 -10.61 8.34
N THR A 116 8.78 -11.57 9.16
CA THR A 116 8.43 -12.98 8.96
C THR A 116 7.24 -13.36 9.82
N PHE A 117 6.54 -14.41 9.42
CA PHE A 117 5.44 -15.01 10.17
C PHE A 117 5.53 -16.55 10.09
N GLY A 118 5.01 -17.22 11.11
CA GLY A 118 5.00 -18.67 11.20
C GLY A 118 3.68 -19.32 10.75
N ASP A 119 2.58 -18.61 10.84
CA ASP A 119 1.25 -19.10 10.45
C ASP A 119 0.33 -17.96 9.94
N ASP A 120 -0.83 -18.35 9.41
CA ASP A 120 -1.80 -17.41 8.83
C ASP A 120 -2.37 -16.41 9.83
N GLU A 121 -2.57 -16.82 11.09
CA GLU A 121 -3.13 -15.94 12.12
C GLU A 121 -2.16 -14.80 12.41
N GLU A 122 -0.89 -15.11 12.56
CA GLU A 122 0.16 -14.10 12.73
C GLU A 122 0.26 -13.19 11.50
N ALA A 123 0.21 -13.77 10.28
CA ALA A 123 0.24 -12.98 9.05
C ALA A 123 -0.92 -11.98 8.97
N ILE A 124 -2.14 -12.41 9.32
CA ILE A 124 -3.34 -11.58 9.31
C ILE A 124 -3.26 -10.52 10.41
N GLU A 125 -2.78 -10.87 11.60
CA GLU A 125 -2.57 -9.92 12.70
C GLU A 125 -1.58 -8.83 12.29
N LEU A 126 -0.41 -9.20 11.77
CA LEU A 126 0.59 -8.27 11.27
C LEU A 126 0.04 -7.39 10.14
N ALA A 127 -0.66 -7.98 9.16
CA ALA A 127 -1.25 -7.23 8.05
C ALA A 127 -2.25 -6.19 8.53
N ASN A 128 -3.12 -6.56 9.48
CA ASN A 128 -4.16 -5.71 10.04
C ASN A 128 -3.66 -4.71 11.09
N GLY A 129 -2.47 -4.90 11.61
CA GLY A 129 -1.90 -4.19 12.74
C GLY A 129 -1.37 -2.79 12.43
N THR A 130 -1.98 -2.05 11.49
CA THR A 130 -1.73 -0.62 11.25
C THR A 130 -3.03 0.14 11.12
N ASP A 131 -2.96 1.47 11.25
CA ASP A 131 -4.09 2.38 11.04
C ASP A 131 -4.44 2.60 9.55
N TYR A 132 -3.72 1.98 8.64
CA TYR A 132 -3.95 2.06 7.20
C TYR A 132 -4.68 0.83 6.66
N GLY A 133 -5.31 0.99 5.51
CA GLY A 133 -6.03 -0.08 4.85
C GLY A 133 -6.48 0.30 3.44
N LEU A 134 -5.54 0.73 2.59
CA LEU A 134 -5.86 1.02 1.19
C LEU A 134 -5.91 -0.27 0.37
N GLY A 135 -4.81 -1.00 0.32
CA GLY A 135 -4.71 -2.18 -0.51
C GLY A 135 -3.68 -3.19 0.00
N GLY A 136 -3.78 -4.40 -0.51
CA GLY A 136 -2.87 -5.49 -0.22
C GLY A 136 -2.73 -6.48 -1.36
N VAL A 137 -1.79 -7.40 -1.21
CA VAL A 137 -1.57 -8.52 -2.13
C VAL A 137 -1.29 -9.77 -1.31
N CYS A 138 -1.95 -10.87 -1.64
CA CYS A 138 -1.65 -12.19 -1.11
C CYS A 138 -1.12 -13.10 -2.22
N TYR A 139 -0.01 -13.78 -1.99
CA TYR A 139 0.55 -14.78 -2.88
C TYR A 139 0.60 -16.14 -2.21
N GLY A 140 0.11 -17.17 -2.89
CA GLY A 140 0.11 -18.54 -2.38
C GLY A 140 -0.72 -19.48 -3.25
N GLU A 141 -1.05 -20.66 -2.73
CA GLU A 141 -2.06 -21.52 -3.35
C GLU A 141 -3.39 -20.72 -3.42
N ALA A 142 -4.11 -20.81 -4.54
CA ALA A 142 -5.17 -19.88 -4.87
C ALA A 142 -6.31 -19.84 -3.83
N ALA A 143 -6.81 -20.99 -3.39
CA ALA A 143 -7.87 -21.08 -2.41
C ALA A 143 -7.42 -20.58 -1.03
N HIS A 144 -6.21 -20.97 -0.62
CA HIS A 144 -5.60 -20.55 0.64
C HIS A 144 -5.34 -19.04 0.67
N ALA A 145 -4.68 -18.51 -0.36
CA ALA A 145 -4.41 -17.07 -0.45
C ALA A 145 -5.69 -16.22 -0.49
N THR A 146 -6.77 -16.74 -1.10
CA THR A 146 -8.08 -16.09 -1.08
C THR A 146 -8.68 -16.06 0.34
N ALA A 147 -8.63 -17.18 1.06
CA ALA A 147 -9.14 -17.24 2.44
C ALA A 147 -8.39 -16.29 3.38
N VAL A 148 -7.07 -16.15 3.23
CA VAL A 148 -6.28 -15.17 3.97
C VAL A 148 -6.64 -13.74 3.56
N ALA A 149 -6.77 -13.48 2.27
CA ALA A 149 -7.09 -12.15 1.72
C ALA A 149 -8.43 -11.62 2.25
N GLU A 150 -9.46 -12.45 2.36
CA GLU A 150 -10.77 -12.09 2.90
C GLU A 150 -10.72 -11.60 4.36
N ARG A 151 -9.70 -11.99 5.11
CA ARG A 151 -9.49 -11.61 6.51
C ARG A 151 -8.60 -10.37 6.68
N VAL A 152 -7.90 -9.95 5.62
CA VAL A 152 -7.08 -8.73 5.63
C VAL A 152 -7.96 -7.49 5.47
N ARG A 153 -7.91 -6.59 6.43
CA ARG A 153 -8.74 -5.38 6.48
C ARG A 153 -8.18 -4.27 5.62
N THR A 154 -8.46 -4.34 4.33
CA THR A 154 -8.13 -3.32 3.32
C THR A 154 -9.35 -3.03 2.45
N GLY A 155 -9.36 -1.88 1.76
CA GLY A 155 -10.40 -1.56 0.80
C GLY A 155 -10.27 -2.31 -0.52
N PHE A 156 -9.07 -2.82 -0.81
CA PHE A 156 -8.75 -3.53 -2.04
C PHE A 156 -7.64 -4.55 -1.81
N ILE A 157 -7.76 -5.75 -2.39
CA ILE A 157 -6.72 -6.78 -2.27
C ILE A 157 -6.64 -7.62 -3.55
N TRP A 158 -5.42 -7.91 -3.99
CA TRP A 158 -5.13 -8.82 -5.08
C TRP A 158 -4.73 -10.20 -4.53
N VAL A 159 -5.09 -11.24 -5.24
CA VAL A 159 -4.60 -12.60 -5.01
C VAL A 159 -3.81 -13.04 -6.23
N ASN A 160 -2.56 -13.47 -6.01
CA ASN A 160 -1.64 -13.95 -7.05
C ASN A 160 -1.50 -13.01 -8.26
N SER A 161 -1.73 -11.71 -8.06
CA SER A 161 -1.69 -10.69 -9.11
C SER A 161 -1.33 -9.33 -8.53
N PHE A 162 -1.01 -8.37 -9.39
CA PHE A 162 -0.84 -6.97 -9.00
C PHE A 162 -1.16 -6.05 -10.17
N GLY A 163 -1.86 -4.96 -9.88
CA GLY A 163 -2.12 -3.90 -10.87
C GLY A 163 -3.26 -4.20 -11.85
N ILE A 164 -3.91 -5.36 -11.75
CA ILE A 164 -5.15 -5.63 -12.50
C ILE A 164 -6.28 -4.84 -11.86
N ARG A 165 -6.99 -4.04 -12.65
CA ARG A 165 -8.07 -3.19 -12.16
C ARG A 165 -9.25 -3.19 -13.14
N ASP A 166 -10.45 -3.38 -12.60
CA ASP A 166 -11.70 -3.06 -13.26
C ASP A 166 -12.15 -1.67 -12.78
N LEU A 167 -12.35 -0.72 -13.71
CA LEU A 167 -12.75 0.64 -13.38
C LEU A 167 -14.21 0.74 -12.89
N ALA A 168 -15.03 -0.26 -13.15
CA ALA A 168 -16.38 -0.36 -12.61
C ALA A 168 -16.43 -0.91 -11.19
N ALA A 169 -15.37 -1.60 -10.74
CA ALA A 169 -15.27 -2.11 -9.39
C ALA A 169 -14.95 -1.00 -8.37
N PRO A 170 -15.48 -1.09 -7.13
CA PRO A 170 -15.23 -0.08 -6.11
C PRO A 170 -13.76 -0.03 -5.70
N PHE A 171 -13.19 1.17 -5.67
CA PHE A 171 -11.84 1.42 -5.22
C PHE A 171 -11.82 2.48 -4.11
N GLY A 172 -11.06 2.23 -3.06
CA GLY A 172 -10.85 3.19 -1.97
C GLY A 172 -10.34 2.50 -0.71
N GLY A 173 -9.77 3.28 0.18
CA GLY A 173 -9.22 2.81 1.45
C GLY A 173 -10.27 2.67 2.55
N ILE A 174 -9.85 2.01 3.61
CA ILE A 174 -10.54 2.00 4.92
C ILE A 174 -9.60 2.54 5.97
N LYS A 175 -10.07 2.66 7.20
CA LYS A 175 -9.31 3.23 8.32
C LYS A 175 -8.81 4.64 7.94
N ARG A 176 -7.54 4.98 8.24
CA ARG A 176 -6.94 6.27 7.88
C ARG A 176 -6.61 6.45 6.40
N SER A 177 -6.69 5.37 5.61
CA SER A 177 -6.45 5.44 4.17
C SER A 177 -7.58 6.07 3.36
N GLY A 178 -8.75 6.27 3.96
CA GLY A 178 -9.83 7.02 3.33
C GLY A 178 -11.22 6.57 3.72
N ILE A 179 -12.20 7.28 3.16
CA ILE A 179 -13.64 7.02 3.25
C ILE A 179 -14.23 7.00 1.85
N GLY A 180 -15.40 6.35 1.70
CA GLY A 180 -16.08 6.23 0.41
C GLY A 180 -15.37 5.31 -0.60
N ARG A 181 -15.95 5.25 -1.77
CA ARG A 181 -15.42 4.46 -2.89
C ARG A 181 -15.61 5.24 -4.20
N GLU A 182 -14.62 5.10 -5.09
CA GLU A 182 -14.74 5.51 -6.49
C GLU A 182 -14.88 4.26 -7.39
N GLY A 183 -15.29 4.44 -8.63
CA GLY A 183 -15.48 3.37 -9.62
C GLY A 183 -16.95 3.04 -9.84
N GLY A 184 -17.37 2.98 -11.10
CA GLY A 184 -18.74 2.69 -11.49
C GLY A 184 -19.80 3.49 -10.72
N ASP A 185 -20.86 2.82 -10.30
CA ASP A 185 -21.98 3.43 -9.57
C ASP A 185 -21.60 3.94 -8.17
N TRP A 186 -20.54 3.37 -7.56
CA TRP A 186 -20.04 3.80 -6.24
C TRP A 186 -19.60 5.26 -6.20
N SER A 187 -19.13 5.81 -7.35
CA SER A 187 -18.79 7.22 -7.47
C SER A 187 -20.00 8.12 -7.28
N PHE A 188 -21.16 7.74 -7.80
CA PHE A 188 -22.40 8.51 -7.63
C PHE A 188 -22.88 8.48 -6.19
N GLU A 189 -22.79 7.34 -5.51
CA GLU A 189 -23.16 7.23 -4.09
C GLU A 189 -22.31 8.13 -3.19
N PHE A 190 -21.03 8.32 -3.54
CA PHE A 190 -20.10 9.12 -2.73
C PHE A 190 -20.08 10.61 -3.10
N PHE A 191 -20.20 10.95 -4.39
CA PHE A 191 -20.04 12.32 -4.87
C PHE A 191 -21.35 13.04 -5.16
N CYS A 192 -22.51 12.39 -5.07
CA CYS A 192 -23.82 12.95 -5.37
C CYS A 192 -24.79 12.80 -4.21
N ASP A 193 -25.66 13.79 -4.06
CA ASP A 193 -26.79 13.69 -3.15
C ASP A 193 -27.99 13.04 -3.85
N VAL A 194 -28.65 12.12 -3.17
CA VAL A 194 -29.89 11.50 -3.66
C VAL A 194 -31.06 12.39 -3.36
N LYS A 195 -31.86 12.71 -4.39
CA LYS A 195 -33.10 13.49 -4.28
C LYS A 195 -34.26 12.69 -4.83
N ASP A 196 -35.31 12.52 -4.03
CA ASP A 196 -36.58 12.00 -4.50
C ASP A 196 -37.48 13.12 -4.96
N VAL A 197 -38.06 13.01 -6.17
CA VAL A 197 -39.03 13.92 -6.73
C VAL A 197 -40.33 13.16 -7.02
N VAL A 198 -41.30 13.33 -6.14
CA VAL A 198 -42.60 12.68 -6.26
C VAL A 198 -43.57 13.53 -7.02
N VAL A 199 -44.04 13.04 -8.16
CA VAL A 199 -45.06 13.69 -8.98
C VAL A 199 -46.33 12.83 -9.00
N PRO A 200 -47.46 13.28 -8.43
CA PRO A 200 -48.70 12.49 -8.45
C PRO A 200 -49.27 12.40 -9.85
N LYS A 201 -49.67 11.22 -10.27
CA LYS A 201 -50.33 10.98 -11.58
C LYS A 201 -51.75 11.60 -11.70
N LYS A 202 -52.38 11.93 -10.57
CA LYS A 202 -53.67 12.58 -10.49
C LYS A 202 -53.59 13.73 -9.49
N PRO A 203 -54.44 14.76 -9.60
CA PRO A 203 -54.46 15.85 -8.61
C PRO A 203 -54.62 15.30 -7.18
N PHE A 204 -53.63 15.61 -6.35
CA PHE A 204 -53.64 15.20 -4.95
C PHE A 204 -54.52 16.17 -4.14
N ARG A 205 -55.52 15.64 -3.43
CA ARG A 205 -56.31 16.39 -2.45
C ARG A 205 -55.92 15.92 -1.06
N ALA A 206 -55.30 16.76 -0.29
CA ALA A 206 -55.02 16.46 1.11
C ALA A 206 -56.36 16.43 1.89
N SER A 207 -56.68 15.31 2.50
CA SER A 207 -57.75 15.22 3.47
C SER A 207 -57.19 15.56 4.84
N PHE A 208 -57.42 16.79 5.29
CA PHE A 208 -57.20 17.12 6.69
C PHE A 208 -58.43 16.65 7.47
N SER A 209 -58.37 15.54 8.14
CA SER A 209 -59.34 15.19 9.17
C SER A 209 -59.05 16.03 10.39
N HIS A 210 -59.77 17.12 10.56
CA HIS A 210 -59.88 17.77 11.86
C HIS A 210 -60.60 16.79 12.82
N ARG A 211 -59.87 16.28 13.81
CA ARG A 211 -60.41 15.81 15.04
C ARG A 211 -60.20 16.86 16.13
#